data_28f78bc6e8804747ccb607c728724d48
#
_entry.id   28f78bc6e8804747ccb607c728724d48
#
_cell.length_a   1.000
_cell.length_b   1.000
_cell.length_c   1.000
_cell.angle_alpha   90.00
_cell.angle_beta   90.00
_cell.angle_gamma   90.00
#
_symmetry.space_group_name_H-M   'P 1'
#
loop_
_entity.id
_entity.type
_entity.pdbx_description
1 polymer ?
#
loop_
_entity_poly.entity_id
_entity_poly.type
_entity_poly.pdbx_seq_one_letter_code
_entity_poly.pdbx_strand_id
1 'polypeptide(L)'
;VHFILNTQTPQGYESNSIVEVQIGTPTVTDPTGPDAYGYYIYDSGDIGYTISPTYNWVEVDSRYGGSGTHLSSLTDNGNNGDDVETISLPFSFNFYGQEYDEISVCSNGWISMGESTLASFRNYRIPGVGGPSSMVAVFWDDLQLTDQGRVYTYYDETARKFYIEWSRVRTYQNNTEETFQAVLLDPSYYVTPTGDGEILLQYLDFNNTSYGSYP
;
A
#
# COMPACT_ATOMS: atom_id res chain seq x y z
N VAL A 1 17.71 20.39 -5.32
CA VAL A 1 18.67 21.08 -4.42
C VAL A 1 18.28 20.73 -2.99
N HIS A 2 19.25 20.21 -2.23
CA HIS A 2 19.03 19.86 -0.83
C HIS A 2 19.40 21.05 0.05
N PHE A 3 18.52 21.45 0.93
CA PHE A 3 18.80 22.40 1.99
C PHE A 3 18.75 21.67 3.34
N ILE A 4 19.71 21.90 4.19
CA ILE A 4 19.69 21.43 5.58
C ILE A 4 19.13 22.58 6.40
N LEU A 5 17.94 22.38 6.97
CA LEU A 5 17.35 23.31 7.93
C LEU A 5 17.77 22.89 9.33
N ASN A 6 18.66 23.66 9.93
CA ASN A 6 19.06 23.48 11.34
C ASN A 6 18.12 24.33 12.19
N THR A 7 17.39 23.72 13.11
CA THR A 7 16.59 24.41 14.10
C THR A 7 17.12 24.15 15.49
N GLN A 8 17.23 25.18 16.30
CA GLN A 8 17.64 25.09 17.71
C GLN A 8 16.56 25.71 18.59
N THR A 9 16.16 24.99 19.63
CA THR A 9 15.25 25.55 20.64
C THR A 9 16.01 26.43 21.62
N PRO A 10 15.32 27.34 22.34
CA PRO A 10 15.96 28.11 23.39
C PRO A 10 16.62 27.28 24.51
N GLN A 11 16.21 26.01 24.66
CA GLN A 11 16.77 25.04 25.59
C GLN A 11 17.98 24.26 25.03
N GLY A 12 18.43 24.58 23.80
CA GLY A 12 19.60 23.99 23.17
C GLY A 12 19.37 22.65 22.44
N TYR A 13 18.13 22.22 22.28
CA TYR A 13 17.83 21.05 21.44
C TYR A 13 18.00 21.43 19.97
N GLU A 14 18.75 20.62 19.24
CA GLU A 14 18.99 20.80 17.80
C GLU A 14 18.20 19.75 17.02
N SER A 15 17.61 20.19 15.91
CA SER A 15 16.99 19.32 14.93
C SER A 15 17.47 19.72 13.54
N ASN A 16 17.85 18.72 12.76
CA ASN A 16 18.25 18.89 11.36
C ASN A 16 17.17 18.26 10.48
N SER A 17 16.59 19.07 9.62
CA SER A 17 15.66 18.60 8.59
C SER A 17 16.29 18.82 7.22
N ILE A 18 16.23 17.79 6.36
CA ILE A 18 16.60 17.93 4.96
C ILE A 18 15.36 18.41 4.21
N VAL A 19 15.47 19.57 3.59
CA VAL A 19 14.44 20.10 2.71
C VAL A 19 14.93 19.89 1.28
N GLU A 20 14.26 19.05 0.53
CA GLU A 20 14.48 18.91 -0.90
C GLU A 20 13.61 19.95 -1.63
N VAL A 21 14.26 20.78 -2.44
CA VAL A 21 13.54 21.75 -3.28
C VAL A 21 13.76 21.36 -4.72
N GLN A 22 12.70 20.93 -5.38
CA GLN A 22 12.70 20.72 -6.82
C GLN A 22 12.55 22.07 -7.52
N ILE A 23 13.46 22.33 -8.45
CA ILE A 23 13.42 23.55 -9.30
C ILE A 23 13.15 23.07 -10.72
N GLY A 24 11.94 23.31 -11.21
CA GLY A 24 11.53 22.93 -12.55
C GLY A 24 10.11 22.35 -12.55
N THR A 25 9.67 21.94 -13.73
CA THR A 25 8.39 21.21 -13.89
C THR A 25 8.66 19.73 -13.64
N PRO A 26 7.93 19.08 -12.72
CA PRO A 26 8.05 17.63 -12.50
C PRO A 26 7.82 16.85 -13.81
N THR A 27 8.60 15.83 -14.00
CA THR A 27 8.48 14.89 -15.12
C THR A 27 8.00 13.53 -14.62
N VAL A 28 7.71 12.60 -15.53
CA VAL A 28 7.32 11.22 -15.19
C VAL A 28 8.47 10.42 -14.53
N THR A 29 9.65 10.99 -14.43
CA THR A 29 10.83 10.40 -13.76
C THR A 29 11.14 11.10 -12.44
N ASP A 30 10.22 11.89 -11.92
CA ASP A 30 10.33 12.58 -10.64
C ASP A 30 9.27 12.04 -9.69
N PRO A 31 9.59 11.83 -8.40
CA PRO A 31 8.65 11.33 -7.42
C PRO A 31 7.44 12.26 -7.26
N THR A 32 6.30 11.67 -6.95
CA THR A 32 5.07 12.41 -6.67
C THR A 32 5.01 12.79 -5.19
N GLY A 33 4.77 14.05 -4.91
CA GLY A 33 4.64 14.57 -3.54
C GLY A 33 5.43 15.86 -3.31
N PRO A 34 5.59 16.31 -2.04
CA PRO A 34 4.93 15.70 -0.89
C PRO A 34 3.44 15.97 -0.87
N ASP A 35 2.68 15.12 -0.19
CA ASP A 35 1.33 15.47 0.22
C ASP A 35 1.36 16.52 1.37
N ALA A 36 0.19 16.90 1.88
CA ALA A 36 0.10 17.93 2.93
C ALA A 36 0.75 17.50 4.26
N TYR A 37 0.95 16.22 4.49
CA TYR A 37 1.62 15.67 5.67
C TYR A 37 3.14 15.53 5.46
N GLY A 38 3.56 15.13 4.25
CA GLY A 38 4.97 14.95 3.89
C GLY A 38 5.31 13.62 3.24
N TYR A 39 4.33 12.79 2.90
CA TYR A 39 4.57 11.56 2.16
C TYR A 39 4.92 11.83 0.70
N TYR A 40 5.87 11.06 0.20
CA TYR A 40 6.25 10.98 -1.21
C TYR A 40 5.95 9.59 -1.76
N ILE A 41 5.61 9.52 -3.04
CA ILE A 41 5.53 8.27 -3.79
C ILE A 41 6.69 8.24 -4.78
N TYR A 42 7.48 7.18 -4.70
CA TYR A 42 8.53 6.87 -5.67
C TYR A 42 8.11 5.65 -6.48
N ASP A 43 8.28 5.70 -7.78
CA ASP A 43 8.03 4.56 -8.63
C ASP A 43 9.32 4.06 -9.33
N SER A 44 9.21 2.94 -10.05
CA SER A 44 10.35 2.34 -10.77
C SER A 44 10.87 3.18 -11.94
N GLY A 45 10.18 4.25 -12.31
CA GLY A 45 10.57 5.22 -13.33
C GLY A 45 11.39 6.38 -12.79
N ASP A 46 11.46 6.57 -11.48
CA ASP A 46 12.18 7.65 -10.82
C ASP A 46 13.69 7.42 -10.84
N ILE A 47 14.26 7.38 -12.04
CA ILE A 47 15.67 7.06 -12.28
C ILE A 47 16.55 8.18 -11.73
N GLY A 48 17.47 7.81 -10.83
CA GLY A 48 18.44 8.75 -10.25
C GLY A 48 18.14 9.13 -8.81
N TYR A 49 17.01 8.72 -8.27
CA TYR A 49 16.70 8.82 -6.85
C TYR A 49 17.15 7.55 -6.12
N THR A 50 17.89 7.69 -5.03
CA THR A 50 18.46 6.54 -4.29
C THR A 50 17.43 5.68 -3.57
N ILE A 51 16.24 6.22 -3.37
CA ILE A 51 15.12 5.55 -2.70
C ILE A 51 14.05 5.05 -3.67
N SER A 52 14.30 5.13 -4.99
CA SER A 52 13.42 4.52 -5.99
C SER A 52 13.30 3.02 -5.74
N PRO A 53 12.08 2.46 -5.81
CA PRO A 53 11.87 1.06 -5.48
C PRO A 53 12.55 0.13 -6.48
N THR A 54 13.09 -0.97 -5.96
CA THR A 54 13.56 -2.09 -6.79
C THR A 54 12.52 -3.19 -6.73
N TYR A 55 12.02 -3.60 -7.88
CA TYR A 55 11.06 -4.71 -7.98
C TYR A 55 11.70 -6.02 -7.48
N ASN A 56 11.05 -6.64 -6.51
CA ASN A 56 11.46 -7.94 -5.96
C ASN A 56 10.23 -8.69 -5.49
N TRP A 57 9.61 -9.44 -6.39
CA TRP A 57 8.41 -10.21 -6.09
C TRP A 57 8.73 -11.33 -5.10
N VAL A 58 7.91 -11.45 -4.06
CA VAL A 58 7.91 -12.58 -3.13
C VAL A 58 6.55 -13.26 -3.27
N GLU A 59 6.54 -14.48 -3.82
CA GLU A 59 5.31 -15.26 -3.91
C GLU A 59 4.80 -15.60 -2.50
N VAL A 60 3.59 -15.18 -2.19
CA VAL A 60 2.95 -15.39 -0.89
C VAL A 60 1.92 -16.52 -0.95
N ASP A 61 1.30 -16.72 -2.10
CA ASP A 61 0.29 -17.77 -2.29
C ASP A 61 0.89 -19.16 -2.13
N SER A 62 0.48 -19.86 -1.09
CA SER A 62 0.98 -21.20 -0.80
C SER A 62 0.66 -22.26 -1.87
N ARG A 63 -0.30 -22.01 -2.75
CA ARG A 63 -0.61 -22.88 -3.89
C ARG A 63 0.44 -22.78 -5.00
N TYR A 64 1.22 -21.71 -5.02
CA TYR A 64 2.25 -21.43 -6.02
C TYR A 64 3.66 -21.38 -5.45
N GLY A 65 3.85 -21.93 -4.25
CA GLY A 65 5.16 -22.07 -3.62
C GLY A 65 5.48 -21.01 -2.58
N GLY A 66 4.56 -20.09 -2.30
CA GLY A 66 4.67 -19.14 -1.21
C GLY A 66 4.49 -19.78 0.17
N SER A 67 4.75 -18.99 1.22
CA SER A 67 4.62 -19.41 2.61
C SER A 67 3.49 -18.68 3.34
N GLY A 68 2.62 -18.01 2.62
CA GLY A 68 1.57 -17.19 3.21
C GLY A 68 0.39 -17.98 3.77
N THR A 69 -0.35 -17.30 4.61
CA THR A 69 -1.62 -17.76 5.19
C THR A 69 -2.78 -17.16 4.41
N HIS A 70 -3.68 -18.01 3.93
CA HIS A 70 -4.90 -17.59 3.25
C HIS A 70 -5.86 -16.91 4.23
N LEU A 71 -6.32 -15.71 3.91
CA LEU A 71 -7.42 -15.02 4.61
C LEU A 71 -8.75 -15.68 4.20
N SER A 72 -9.05 -16.84 4.80
CA SER A 72 -10.17 -17.68 4.37
C SER A 72 -11.54 -17.14 4.75
N SER A 73 -11.61 -16.19 5.67
CA SER A 73 -12.83 -15.48 6.04
C SER A 73 -13.17 -14.36 5.05
N LEU A 74 -12.17 -13.81 4.38
CA LEU A 74 -12.39 -12.80 3.34
C LEU A 74 -12.98 -13.48 2.09
N THR A 75 -14.21 -13.14 1.77
CA THR A 75 -14.97 -13.77 0.67
C THR A 75 -15.53 -12.72 -0.25
N ASP A 76 -15.48 -13.00 -1.55
CA ASP A 76 -16.11 -12.16 -2.56
C ASP A 76 -16.42 -13.00 -3.78
N ASN A 77 -17.70 -13.21 -4.03
CA ASN A 77 -18.18 -14.00 -5.18
C ASN A 77 -18.58 -13.12 -6.38
N GLY A 78 -18.24 -11.83 -6.34
CA GLY A 78 -18.77 -10.82 -7.24
C GLY A 78 -20.22 -10.41 -6.90
N ASN A 79 -20.77 -9.47 -7.61
CA ASN A 79 -22.17 -9.07 -7.55
C ASN A 79 -22.71 -8.82 -6.12
N ASN A 80 -22.17 -7.81 -5.44
CA ASN A 80 -22.43 -7.41 -4.05
C ASN A 80 -21.87 -8.39 -2.99
N GLY A 81 -20.81 -9.10 -3.34
CA GLY A 81 -20.08 -9.96 -2.41
C GLY A 81 -18.89 -9.29 -1.73
N ASP A 82 -18.75 -7.95 -1.91
CA ASP A 82 -17.64 -7.16 -1.35
C ASP A 82 -17.45 -7.42 0.15
N ASP A 83 -16.20 -7.65 0.54
CA ASP A 83 -15.88 -8.04 1.91
C ASP A 83 -14.60 -7.36 2.40
N VAL A 84 -14.47 -7.25 3.72
CA VAL A 84 -13.31 -6.69 4.41
C VAL A 84 -13.02 -7.48 5.67
N GLU A 85 -11.76 -7.83 5.89
CA GLU A 85 -11.31 -8.54 7.08
C GLU A 85 -10.26 -7.70 7.82
N THR A 86 -10.45 -7.51 9.13
CA THR A 86 -9.45 -6.85 9.99
C THR A 86 -8.55 -7.91 10.61
N ILE A 87 -7.25 -7.72 10.47
CA ILE A 87 -6.21 -8.62 10.95
C ILE A 87 -5.18 -7.88 11.79
N SER A 88 -4.57 -8.58 12.75
CA SER A 88 -3.47 -8.01 13.53
C SER A 88 -2.18 -7.93 12.71
N LEU A 89 -1.42 -6.87 12.90
CA LEU A 89 -0.07 -6.72 12.37
C LEU A 89 0.95 -7.44 13.26
N PRO A 90 2.05 -7.95 12.69
CA PRO A 90 3.13 -8.56 13.45
C PRO A 90 4.05 -7.53 14.15
N PHE A 91 3.85 -6.25 13.89
CA PHE A 91 4.56 -5.11 14.47
C PHE A 91 3.65 -3.87 14.45
N SER A 92 3.89 -2.90 15.33
CA SER A 92 3.22 -1.61 15.27
C SER A 92 3.65 -0.85 14.03
N PHE A 93 2.70 -0.32 13.28
CA PHE A 93 2.92 0.43 12.05
C PHE A 93 2.42 1.87 12.19
N ASN A 94 3.31 2.83 11.95
CA ASN A 94 2.96 4.25 11.99
C ASN A 94 2.55 4.73 10.60
N PHE A 95 1.39 5.38 10.52
CA PHE A 95 0.87 5.96 9.30
C PHE A 95 0.23 7.32 9.58
N TYR A 96 0.69 8.36 8.92
CA TYR A 96 0.31 9.76 9.18
C TYR A 96 0.43 10.15 10.66
N GLY A 97 1.53 9.72 11.31
CA GLY A 97 1.83 10.03 12.71
C GLY A 97 0.96 9.30 13.74
N GLN A 98 0.19 8.30 13.32
CA GLN A 98 -0.62 7.46 14.21
C GLN A 98 -0.12 6.02 14.17
N GLU A 99 -0.13 5.35 15.32
CA GLU A 99 0.30 3.97 15.48
C GLU A 99 -0.89 3.02 15.34
N TYR A 100 -0.68 1.92 14.62
CA TYR A 100 -1.67 0.88 14.36
C TYR A 100 -1.08 -0.50 14.58
N ASP A 101 -1.83 -1.36 15.28
CA ASP A 101 -1.49 -2.77 15.52
C ASP A 101 -2.36 -3.74 14.70
N GLU A 102 -3.25 -3.20 13.90
CA GLU A 102 -4.15 -3.94 13.02
C GLU A 102 -4.40 -3.18 11.71
N ILE A 103 -4.77 -3.93 10.68
CA ILE A 103 -5.20 -3.39 9.39
C ILE A 103 -6.45 -4.12 8.91
N SER A 104 -7.25 -3.42 8.12
CA SER A 104 -8.35 -4.01 7.35
C SER A 104 -7.90 -4.26 5.92
N VAL A 105 -8.16 -5.45 5.40
CA VAL A 105 -7.85 -5.89 4.04
C VAL A 105 -9.17 -6.10 3.31
N CYS A 106 -9.36 -5.41 2.18
CA CYS A 106 -10.57 -5.50 1.38
C CYS A 106 -10.37 -6.38 0.15
N SER A 107 -11.40 -7.16 -0.19
CA SER A 107 -11.43 -7.93 -1.45
C SER A 107 -11.20 -7.06 -2.68
N ASN A 108 -11.63 -5.81 -2.62
CA ASN A 108 -11.54 -4.82 -3.71
C ASN A 108 -10.18 -4.09 -3.80
N GLY A 109 -9.08 -4.72 -3.37
CA GLY A 109 -7.71 -4.30 -3.68
C GLY A 109 -7.20 -3.08 -2.90
N TRP A 110 -7.65 -2.88 -1.66
CA TRP A 110 -7.14 -1.85 -0.78
C TRP A 110 -6.95 -2.35 0.66
N ILE A 111 -6.13 -1.64 1.41
CA ILE A 111 -5.98 -1.81 2.85
C ILE A 111 -6.33 -0.50 3.57
N SER A 112 -6.67 -0.60 4.85
CA SER A 112 -6.84 0.55 5.73
C SER A 112 -6.16 0.27 7.05
N MET A 113 -5.45 1.25 7.58
CA MET A 113 -4.89 1.15 8.92
C MET A 113 -6.03 1.18 9.94
N GLY A 114 -5.99 0.23 10.90
CA GLY A 114 -7.05 0.01 11.88
C GLY A 114 -8.29 -0.71 11.33
N GLU A 115 -9.33 -0.79 12.17
CA GLU A 115 -10.59 -1.45 11.84
C GLU A 115 -11.42 -0.64 10.85
N SER A 116 -11.96 -1.32 9.83
CA SER A 116 -12.93 -0.78 8.89
C SER A 116 -14.02 -1.81 8.57
N THR A 117 -15.26 -1.36 8.49
CA THR A 117 -16.41 -2.16 8.02
C THR A 117 -16.81 -1.79 6.59
N LEU A 118 -16.09 -0.87 5.96
CA LEU A 118 -16.33 -0.50 4.57
C LEU A 118 -15.71 -1.56 3.66
N ALA A 119 -16.42 -1.93 2.60
CA ALA A 119 -15.96 -2.90 1.60
C ALA A 119 -16.17 -2.37 0.17
N SER A 120 -16.11 -1.05 -0.01
CA SER A 120 -16.45 -0.42 -1.29
C SER A 120 -15.47 -0.76 -2.40
N PHE A 121 -16.00 -1.13 -3.56
CA PHE A 121 -15.26 -1.27 -4.81
C PHE A 121 -15.13 0.05 -5.59
N ARG A 122 -15.90 1.08 -5.21
CA ARG A 122 -16.01 2.33 -5.97
C ARG A 122 -14.78 3.20 -5.78
N ASN A 123 -13.86 3.15 -6.71
CA ASN A 123 -12.57 3.82 -6.73
C ASN A 123 -12.68 5.34 -6.98
N TYR A 124 -13.40 6.03 -6.11
CA TYR A 124 -13.47 7.49 -6.14
C TYR A 124 -12.13 8.14 -5.79
N ARG A 125 -12.03 9.43 -6.09
CA ARG A 125 -10.84 10.21 -5.76
C ARG A 125 -10.51 10.15 -4.27
N ILE A 126 -9.25 9.90 -3.95
CA ILE A 126 -8.70 9.91 -2.58
C ILE A 126 -8.00 11.27 -2.31
N PRO A 127 -8.25 11.88 -1.14
CA PRO A 127 -9.23 11.54 -0.13
C PRO A 127 -10.66 11.90 -0.56
N GLY A 128 -11.63 11.09 -0.13
CA GLY A 128 -13.02 11.31 -0.50
C GLY A 128 -13.96 10.26 0.08
N VAL A 129 -15.21 10.31 -0.37
CA VAL A 129 -16.24 9.37 0.04
C VAL A 129 -16.01 7.99 -0.62
N GLY A 130 -16.36 6.93 0.08
CA GLY A 130 -16.35 5.55 -0.44
C GLY A 130 -15.23 4.68 0.09
N GLY A 131 -14.12 5.25 0.59
CA GLY A 131 -13.06 4.52 1.29
C GLY A 131 -12.88 4.98 2.73
N PRO A 132 -12.22 4.19 3.58
CA PRO A 132 -11.86 4.61 4.94
C PRO A 132 -10.80 5.72 4.93
N SER A 133 -10.68 6.44 6.05
CA SER A 133 -9.80 7.62 6.16
C SER A 133 -8.31 7.29 6.07
N SER A 134 -7.90 6.10 6.51
CA SER A 134 -6.50 5.64 6.54
C SER A 134 -6.20 4.63 5.43
N MET A 135 -6.78 4.85 4.26
CA MET A 135 -6.76 3.92 3.14
C MET A 135 -5.46 4.00 2.34
N VAL A 136 -4.97 2.85 1.92
CA VAL A 136 -3.98 2.69 0.85
C VAL A 136 -4.61 1.88 -0.27
N ALA A 137 -4.87 2.52 -1.40
CA ALA A 137 -5.43 1.89 -2.58
C ALA A 137 -4.31 1.24 -3.39
N VAL A 138 -4.17 -0.08 -3.28
CA VAL A 138 -3.15 -0.85 -4.00
C VAL A 138 -3.56 -1.02 -5.45
N PHE A 139 -4.73 -1.61 -5.66
CA PHE A 139 -5.45 -1.66 -6.93
C PHE A 139 -6.94 -1.69 -6.62
N TRP A 140 -7.51 -0.51 -6.38
CA TRP A 140 -8.89 -0.35 -5.97
C TRP A 140 -9.82 -0.40 -7.17
N ASP A 141 -10.50 -1.52 -7.35
CA ASP A 141 -11.47 -1.76 -8.40
C ASP A 141 -12.55 -2.74 -7.88
N ASP A 142 -13.59 -2.97 -8.64
CA ASP A 142 -14.58 -4.03 -8.40
C ASP A 142 -13.94 -5.39 -8.71
N LEU A 143 -13.38 -6.00 -7.65
CA LEU A 143 -12.67 -7.27 -7.74
C LEU A 143 -13.52 -8.40 -7.15
N GLN A 144 -13.18 -9.62 -7.50
CA GLN A 144 -13.82 -10.82 -6.99
C GLN A 144 -12.80 -11.92 -6.68
N LEU A 145 -13.05 -12.66 -5.61
CA LEU A 145 -12.24 -13.79 -5.16
C LEU A 145 -12.77 -15.12 -5.70
N THR A 146 -13.23 -15.11 -6.94
CA THR A 146 -13.76 -16.30 -7.62
C THR A 146 -12.63 -17.12 -8.24
N ASP A 147 -12.94 -18.33 -8.68
CA ASP A 147 -12.00 -19.27 -9.31
C ASP A 147 -10.71 -19.45 -8.47
N GLN A 148 -9.61 -18.89 -8.94
CA GLN A 148 -8.30 -18.95 -8.28
C GLN A 148 -8.02 -17.73 -7.41
N GLY A 149 -8.86 -16.70 -7.45
CA GLY A 149 -8.67 -15.46 -6.67
C GLY A 149 -8.68 -15.72 -5.17
N ARG A 150 -7.63 -15.27 -4.48
CA ARG A 150 -7.47 -15.37 -3.02
C ARG A 150 -6.62 -14.23 -2.49
N VAL A 151 -6.78 -13.94 -1.21
CA VAL A 151 -5.89 -13.01 -0.51
C VAL A 151 -5.06 -13.78 0.53
N TYR A 152 -3.77 -13.51 0.54
CA TYR A 152 -2.82 -14.12 1.45
C TYR A 152 -2.04 -13.07 2.21
N THR A 153 -1.59 -13.45 3.41
CA THR A 153 -0.66 -12.65 4.19
C THR A 153 0.56 -13.47 4.58
N TYR A 154 1.71 -12.81 4.67
CA TYR A 154 2.96 -13.41 5.10
C TYR A 154 3.84 -12.42 5.84
N TYR A 155 4.39 -12.83 6.97
CA TYR A 155 5.41 -12.07 7.68
C TYR A 155 6.78 -12.72 7.49
N ASP A 156 7.67 -12.02 6.81
CA ASP A 156 9.09 -12.38 6.74
C ASP A 156 9.81 -11.77 7.95
N GLU A 157 10.02 -12.58 8.98
CA GLU A 157 10.73 -12.16 10.21
C GLU A 157 12.19 -11.76 9.95
N THR A 158 12.82 -12.32 8.93
CA THR A 158 14.20 -12.01 8.57
C THR A 158 14.31 -10.68 7.88
N ALA A 159 13.44 -10.43 6.90
CA ALA A 159 13.39 -9.17 6.16
C ALA A 159 12.61 -8.10 6.91
N ARG A 160 11.90 -8.43 7.98
CA ARG A 160 11.03 -7.51 8.75
C ARG A 160 9.99 -6.84 7.85
N LYS A 161 9.31 -7.65 7.02
CA LYS A 161 8.32 -7.20 6.05
C LYS A 161 7.04 -8.01 6.16
N PHE A 162 5.90 -7.34 6.13
CA PHE A 162 4.59 -7.96 6.11
C PHE A 162 3.94 -7.77 4.75
N TYR A 163 3.63 -8.88 4.11
CA TYR A 163 3.06 -8.95 2.76
C TYR A 163 1.58 -9.21 2.82
N ILE A 164 0.82 -8.50 2.01
CA ILE A 164 -0.58 -8.77 1.69
C ILE A 164 -0.66 -8.93 0.18
N GLU A 165 -1.03 -10.10 -0.31
CA GLU A 165 -1.10 -10.43 -1.72
C GLU A 165 -2.52 -10.75 -2.14
N TRP A 166 -3.02 -10.03 -3.13
CA TRP A 166 -4.18 -10.41 -3.92
C TRP A 166 -3.68 -11.27 -5.08
N SER A 167 -3.84 -12.58 -4.91
CA SER A 167 -3.35 -13.58 -5.87
C SER A 167 -4.46 -13.97 -6.82
N ARG A 168 -4.26 -13.71 -8.10
CA ARG A 168 -5.13 -14.14 -9.22
C ARG A 168 -6.60 -13.73 -9.02
N VAL A 169 -6.80 -12.57 -8.43
CA VAL A 169 -8.13 -11.95 -8.30
C VAL A 169 -8.63 -11.50 -9.66
N ARG A 170 -9.93 -11.41 -9.83
CA ARG A 170 -10.53 -11.03 -11.11
C ARG A 170 -11.26 -9.71 -11.02
N THR A 171 -11.11 -8.88 -12.03
CA THR A 171 -11.98 -7.71 -12.19
C THR A 171 -13.39 -8.16 -12.55
N TYR A 172 -14.40 -7.58 -11.89
CA TYR A 172 -15.80 -7.94 -12.13
C TYR A 172 -16.24 -7.57 -13.55
N GLN A 173 -15.81 -6.42 -14.06
CA GLN A 173 -16.33 -5.86 -15.31
C GLN A 173 -15.83 -6.62 -16.56
N ASN A 174 -14.55 -6.93 -16.66
CA ASN A 174 -13.94 -7.55 -17.84
C ASN A 174 -13.30 -8.92 -17.57
N ASN A 175 -13.37 -9.37 -16.31
CA ASN A 175 -12.91 -10.69 -15.86
C ASN A 175 -11.42 -10.96 -16.16
N THR A 176 -10.60 -9.92 -16.14
CA THR A 176 -9.13 -10.05 -16.21
C THR A 176 -8.56 -10.53 -14.89
N GLU A 177 -7.48 -11.29 -14.95
CA GLU A 177 -6.78 -11.80 -13.78
C GLU A 177 -5.64 -10.86 -13.39
N GLU A 178 -5.61 -10.49 -12.11
CA GLU A 178 -4.65 -9.56 -11.56
C GLU A 178 -3.94 -10.19 -10.37
N THR A 179 -2.63 -9.94 -10.24
CA THR A 179 -1.83 -10.37 -9.08
C THR A 179 -0.94 -9.22 -8.63
N PHE A 180 -1.15 -8.77 -7.39
CA PHE A 180 -0.45 -7.62 -6.83
C PHE A 180 -0.33 -7.75 -5.31
N GLN A 181 0.54 -6.95 -4.71
CA GLN A 181 0.76 -6.98 -3.27
C GLN A 181 1.07 -5.60 -2.69
N ALA A 182 0.66 -5.42 -1.43
CA ALA A 182 1.18 -4.39 -0.55
C ALA A 182 2.17 -5.02 0.44
N VAL A 183 3.27 -4.33 0.69
CA VAL A 183 4.29 -4.75 1.64
C VAL A 183 4.50 -3.64 2.66
N LEU A 184 4.21 -3.92 3.93
CA LEU A 184 4.49 -3.00 5.03
C LEU A 184 5.88 -3.31 5.58
N LEU A 185 6.74 -2.30 5.63
CA LEU A 185 8.09 -2.38 6.17
C LEU A 185 8.05 -2.01 7.66
N ASP A 186 8.58 -2.87 8.52
CA ASP A 186 8.59 -2.65 9.97
C ASP A 186 9.35 -1.36 10.33
N PRO A 187 8.66 -0.33 10.88
CA PRO A 187 9.28 0.97 11.17
C PRO A 187 10.41 0.91 12.21
N SER A 188 10.45 -0.16 13.03
CA SER A 188 11.53 -0.36 13.99
C SER A 188 12.85 -0.78 13.33
N TYR A 189 12.78 -1.32 12.12
CA TYR A 189 13.91 -1.79 11.32
C TYR A 189 14.19 -0.84 10.14
N TYR A 190 13.17 -0.41 9.42
CA TYR A 190 13.22 0.55 8.32
C TYR A 190 12.87 1.95 8.85
N VAL A 191 13.86 2.58 9.46
CA VAL A 191 13.66 3.85 10.17
C VAL A 191 13.55 5.01 9.20
N THR A 192 12.46 5.75 9.27
CA THR A 192 12.24 6.99 8.52
C THR A 192 12.46 8.22 9.41
N PRO A 193 12.69 9.41 8.84
CA PRO A 193 12.87 10.63 9.64
C PRO A 193 11.64 11.03 10.48
N THR A 194 10.44 10.66 10.06
CA THR A 194 9.18 10.95 10.77
C THR A 194 8.79 9.85 11.74
N GLY A 195 9.37 8.64 11.59
CA GLY A 195 8.95 7.44 12.29
C GLY A 195 7.75 6.75 11.66
N ASP A 196 7.19 7.29 10.57
CA ASP A 196 6.14 6.63 9.80
C ASP A 196 6.68 5.45 9.00
N GLY A 197 5.84 4.45 8.77
CA GLY A 197 6.20 3.26 8.01
C GLY A 197 6.27 3.49 6.51
N GLU A 198 7.15 2.75 5.84
CA GLU A 198 7.21 2.68 4.39
C GLU A 198 6.30 1.57 3.88
N ILE A 199 5.64 1.83 2.75
CA ILE A 199 4.76 0.89 2.07
C ILE A 199 5.27 0.70 0.65
N LEU A 200 5.48 -0.56 0.25
CA LEU A 200 5.86 -0.91 -1.12
C LEU A 200 4.67 -1.58 -1.80
N LEU A 201 4.33 -1.11 -2.99
CA LEU A 201 3.30 -1.71 -3.84
C LEU A 201 3.98 -2.40 -5.03
N GLN A 202 3.60 -3.64 -5.31
CA GLN A 202 4.18 -4.44 -6.39
C GLN A 202 3.08 -5.11 -7.21
N TYR A 203 3.30 -5.20 -8.52
CA TYR A 203 2.35 -5.77 -9.47
C TYR A 203 3.07 -6.84 -10.30
N LEU A 204 2.58 -8.09 -10.24
CA LEU A 204 3.11 -9.20 -11.03
C LEU A 204 2.36 -9.33 -12.34
N ASP A 205 1.03 -9.42 -12.25
CA ASP A 205 0.15 -9.45 -13.40
C ASP A 205 -0.84 -8.29 -13.30
N PHE A 206 -0.88 -7.46 -14.32
CA PHE A 206 -1.74 -6.30 -14.39
C PHE A 206 -2.33 -6.18 -15.79
N ASN A 207 -3.52 -6.75 -15.95
CA ASN A 207 -4.18 -6.92 -17.25
C ASN A 207 -5.44 -6.09 -17.41
N ASN A 208 -5.80 -5.29 -16.38
CA ASN A 208 -7.01 -4.51 -16.41
C ASN A 208 -7.00 -3.52 -17.57
N THR A 209 -8.01 -3.62 -18.42
CA THR A 209 -8.28 -2.70 -19.53
C THR A 209 -9.67 -2.10 -19.40
N SER A 210 -10.31 -2.27 -18.24
CA SER A 210 -11.64 -1.71 -18.01
C SER A 210 -11.59 -0.20 -17.97
N TYR A 211 -12.58 0.39 -18.57
CA TYR A 211 -12.88 1.82 -18.50
C TYR A 211 -14.40 1.95 -18.48
N GLY A 212 -14.93 2.77 -17.64
CA GLY A 212 -16.37 2.84 -17.49
C GLY A 212 -16.81 3.85 -16.45
N SER A 213 -17.94 3.55 -15.79
CA SER A 213 -18.53 4.42 -14.77
C SER A 213 -17.70 4.49 -13.48
N TYR A 214 -16.77 3.56 -13.30
CA TYR A 214 -15.82 3.46 -12.19
C TYR A 214 -14.44 3.15 -12.78
N PRO A 215 -13.79 4.15 -13.42
CA PRO A 215 -12.45 4.00 -13.99
C PRO A 215 -11.36 3.99 -12.94
#